data_43d07cb43c6324ee557545caa241ac3a
#
_entry.id   43d07cb43c6324ee557545caa241ac3a
#
_cell.length_a   1.000
_cell.length_b   1.000
_cell.length_c   1.000
_cell.angle_alpha   90.00
_cell.angle_beta   90.00
_cell.angle_gamma   90.00
#
_symmetry.space_group_name_H-M   'P 1'
#
loop_
_entity.id
_entity.type
_entity.pdbx_description
1 polymer ?
#
loop_
_entity_poly.entity_id
_entity_poly.type
_entity_poly.pdbx_seq_one_letter_code
_entity_poly.pdbx_strand_id
1 'polypeptide(L)'
;MRRMIWIAAVAAVAVAAGLAGCGSREGADMDGIAEDIEARLAAYAETEIAANLDVLPASEREALDRMVEAAEAMHDAFVRQALPMADEIRAALDEASGPRTDSARAYFEINAGPWDRRFHHEPFFGDWEHPEGANFYPLDLSEAELASLEAGENGTNGLYSMIRRDASGALTAVPYSEFFADEYARAIAAMETAADATANESLRAFLTARIEAFRTDEFFASDMLWMDLDGLIEVVLGPIETYEDGLFGYKAAFEAFVCVADPEESARLAKFKGELPWLEANLPIPDEDKNPNRGSDSPIRVVDVAFTAGDTRTGIQTIAFNLPNDEKVREAKGSKKVLLRNIMNAKFEQILTPIAETLLVADQLGSLTAESFFLHTLWHEMSHGLGPGRIVKDGRDTEVRLELKDIYSSIEEAKADAMGPWCIFKLQEKGYFPDSIREQQAVTYLAGLFRSVRFGIAEAHGQANAIQFNYLLDKGVIEVEEGRFRIDVEAFPLAIEGLVHEILVLQADGNYGAGMAMIERYGGMSDVLAAALESLEGVTVDILPRYAVAD
;
A
#
# COMPACT_ATOMS: atom_id res chain seq x y z
N MET A 1 -33.96 -19.07 -17.65
CA MET A 1 -34.11 -19.74 -16.34
C MET A 1 -33.69 -18.74 -15.28
N ARG A 2 -34.60 -18.43 -14.38
CA ARG A 2 -34.51 -17.31 -13.44
C ARG A 2 -33.30 -17.46 -12.47
N ARG A 3 -32.38 -16.51 -12.47
CA ARG A 3 -31.42 -16.32 -11.35
C ARG A 3 -32.13 -15.47 -10.29
N MET A 4 -32.36 -16.05 -9.14
CA MET A 4 -32.84 -15.39 -7.95
C MET A 4 -31.69 -14.56 -7.36
N ILE A 5 -31.91 -13.26 -7.31
CA ILE A 5 -31.08 -12.31 -6.59
C ILE A 5 -31.46 -12.47 -5.12
N TRP A 6 -30.52 -12.88 -4.29
CA TRP A 6 -30.63 -12.81 -2.83
C TRP A 6 -30.12 -11.44 -2.38
N ILE A 7 -31.05 -10.56 -2.08
CA ILE A 7 -30.76 -9.36 -1.30
C ILE A 7 -30.64 -9.84 0.15
N ALA A 8 -29.44 -9.92 0.67
CA ALA A 8 -29.19 -10.13 2.10
C ALA A 8 -29.40 -8.79 2.80
N ALA A 9 -30.52 -8.65 3.47
CA ALA A 9 -30.73 -7.59 4.45
C ALA A 9 -29.76 -7.80 5.61
N VAL A 10 -28.73 -6.97 5.71
CA VAL A 10 -27.88 -6.87 6.88
C VAL A 10 -28.67 -6.18 7.98
N ALA A 11 -29.19 -6.96 8.91
CA ALA A 11 -29.76 -6.43 10.14
C ALA A 11 -28.60 -5.92 11.00
N ALA A 12 -28.49 -4.61 11.17
CA ALA A 12 -27.60 -3.97 12.10
C ALA A 12 -27.98 -4.40 13.52
N VAL A 13 -27.22 -5.32 14.11
CA VAL A 13 -27.21 -5.55 15.56
C VAL A 13 -26.24 -4.52 16.14
N ALA A 14 -26.78 -3.43 16.64
CA ALA A 14 -26.03 -2.49 17.45
C ALA A 14 -25.65 -3.19 18.77
N VAL A 15 -24.42 -3.67 18.86
CA VAL A 15 -23.80 -3.98 20.15
C VAL A 15 -23.27 -2.64 20.67
N ALA A 16 -23.98 -2.09 21.65
CA ALA A 16 -23.51 -0.97 22.43
C ALA A 16 -22.38 -1.46 23.35
N ALA A 17 -21.14 -1.44 22.83
CA ALA A 17 -19.96 -1.38 23.65
C ALA A 17 -19.64 0.11 23.81
N GLY A 18 -19.66 0.58 25.08
CA GLY A 18 -19.41 1.97 25.40
C GLY A 18 -18.01 2.39 24.99
N LEU A 19 -17.93 3.12 23.89
CA LEU A 19 -16.82 3.99 23.56
C LEU A 19 -17.18 5.36 24.13
N ALA A 20 -16.59 5.71 25.25
CA ALA A 20 -16.40 7.09 25.63
C ALA A 20 -15.45 7.69 24.60
N GLY A 21 -16.01 8.44 23.65
CA GLY A 21 -15.26 9.07 22.58
C GLY A 21 -16.10 9.44 21.37
N CYS A 22 -17.44 9.36 21.46
CA CYS A 22 -18.32 10.03 20.51
C CYS A 22 -18.41 11.49 20.95
N GLY A 23 -17.41 12.31 20.58
CA GLY A 23 -17.53 13.75 20.60
C GLY A 23 -18.66 14.11 19.63
N SER A 24 -19.83 14.44 20.20
CA SER A 24 -20.88 15.13 19.51
C SER A 24 -20.27 16.33 18.75
N ARG A 25 -20.74 16.62 17.55
CA ARG A 25 -20.56 17.88 16.81
C ARG A 25 -20.98 19.10 17.68
N GLU A 26 -20.19 19.41 18.70
CA GLU A 26 -20.20 20.64 19.46
C GLU A 26 -18.80 21.23 19.33
N GLY A 27 -18.61 22.09 18.32
CA GLY A 27 -17.39 22.87 18.21
C GLY A 27 -16.75 22.95 16.84
N ALA A 28 -17.52 23.13 15.74
CA ALA A 28 -16.94 23.85 14.62
C ALA A 28 -16.78 25.30 15.09
N ASP A 29 -15.55 25.73 15.29
CA ASP A 29 -15.23 27.11 15.57
C ASP A 29 -15.69 27.98 14.38
N MET A 30 -15.76 29.29 14.54
CA MET A 30 -16.31 30.22 13.53
C MET A 30 -15.56 30.17 12.17
N ASP A 31 -14.47 29.43 12.07
CA ASP A 31 -13.63 29.26 10.88
C ASP A 31 -13.92 27.97 10.09
N GLY A 32 -14.81 27.08 10.57
CA GLY A 32 -15.10 25.78 9.90
C GLY A 32 -13.95 24.77 9.88
N ILE A 33 -12.92 24.96 10.74
CA ILE A 33 -11.75 24.07 10.87
C ILE A 33 -11.94 23.14 12.08
N ALA A 34 -11.62 21.87 11.94
CA ALA A 34 -11.67 20.88 13.03
C ALA A 34 -10.81 21.33 14.23
N GLU A 35 -11.35 21.15 15.45
CA GLU A 35 -10.65 21.57 16.68
C GLU A 35 -9.32 20.85 16.90
N ASP A 36 -9.23 19.59 16.43
CA ASP A 36 -8.07 18.70 16.58
C ASP A 36 -7.10 18.74 15.40
N ILE A 37 -7.22 19.70 14.46
CA ILE A 37 -6.43 19.75 13.22
C ILE A 37 -4.90 19.75 13.48
N GLU A 38 -4.45 20.42 14.56
CA GLU A 38 -3.04 20.44 14.94
C GLU A 38 -2.56 19.05 15.36
N ALA A 39 -3.40 18.29 16.08
CA ALA A 39 -3.09 16.92 16.48
C ALA A 39 -3.11 15.97 15.28
N ARG A 40 -4.03 16.16 14.33
CA ARG A 40 -4.06 15.40 13.07
C ARG A 40 -2.81 15.65 12.24
N LEU A 41 -2.38 16.89 12.12
CA LEU A 41 -1.14 17.24 11.41
C LEU A 41 0.09 16.68 12.13
N ALA A 42 0.15 16.76 13.46
CA ALA A 42 1.26 16.24 14.26
C ALA A 42 1.41 14.72 14.19
N ALA A 43 0.41 14.00 13.70
CA ALA A 43 0.50 12.57 13.43
C ALA A 43 1.42 12.23 12.23
N TYR A 44 1.86 13.23 11.47
CA TYR A 44 2.78 13.08 10.34
C TYR A 44 4.13 13.72 10.67
N ALA A 45 5.22 12.94 10.65
CA ALA A 45 6.56 13.45 10.87
C ALA A 45 7.15 14.01 9.57
N GLU A 46 7.46 15.31 9.52
CA GLU A 46 8.25 15.86 8.42
C GLU A 46 9.59 15.12 8.34
N THR A 47 9.87 14.51 7.20
CA THR A 47 11.04 13.65 7.02
C THR A 47 11.69 13.92 5.68
N GLU A 48 12.98 14.26 5.69
CA GLU A 48 13.75 14.40 4.46
C GLU A 48 13.95 13.03 3.82
N ILE A 49 13.56 12.92 2.54
CA ILE A 49 13.72 11.74 1.72
C ILE A 49 14.73 12.05 0.62
N ALA A 50 15.85 11.35 0.65
CA ALA A 50 16.91 11.50 -0.32
C ALA A 50 17.28 10.15 -0.94
N ALA A 51 17.47 10.13 -2.26
CA ALA A 51 18.10 9.04 -2.99
C ALA A 51 19.60 9.33 -3.17
N ASN A 52 20.41 8.27 -3.26
CA ASN A 52 21.82 8.44 -3.58
C ASN A 52 22.00 8.75 -5.08
N LEU A 53 22.06 10.03 -5.41
CA LEU A 53 22.17 10.49 -6.78
C LEU A 53 23.61 10.47 -7.32
N ASP A 54 24.62 10.24 -6.47
CA ASP A 54 26.03 10.17 -6.89
C ASP A 54 26.34 8.92 -7.72
N VAL A 55 25.48 7.91 -7.67
CA VAL A 55 25.60 6.70 -8.51
C VAL A 55 25.18 6.94 -9.94
N LEU A 56 24.48 8.05 -10.23
CA LEU A 56 23.95 8.36 -11.55
C LEU A 56 25.00 9.07 -12.42
N PRO A 57 25.28 8.58 -13.64
CA PRO A 57 25.94 9.38 -14.66
C PRO A 57 25.20 10.68 -14.95
N ALA A 58 25.89 11.69 -15.46
CA ALA A 58 25.30 13.00 -15.74
C ALA A 58 24.06 12.94 -16.66
N SER A 59 24.06 12.04 -17.66
CA SER A 59 22.92 11.81 -18.55
C SER A 59 21.69 11.27 -17.81
N GLU A 60 21.90 10.33 -16.89
CA GLU A 60 20.82 9.75 -16.10
C GLU A 60 20.32 10.73 -15.03
N ARG A 61 21.21 11.58 -14.51
CA ARG A 61 20.82 12.65 -13.60
C ARG A 61 19.89 13.65 -14.28
N GLU A 62 20.25 14.11 -15.50
CA GLU A 62 19.39 14.99 -16.29
C GLU A 62 18.05 14.33 -16.63
N ALA A 63 18.05 13.04 -16.99
CA ALA A 63 16.82 12.30 -17.26
C ALA A 63 15.93 12.21 -15.99
N LEU A 64 16.52 11.97 -14.81
CA LEU A 64 15.80 11.92 -13.54
C LEU A 64 15.15 13.27 -13.22
N ASP A 65 15.88 14.39 -13.38
CA ASP A 65 15.35 15.74 -13.11
C ASP A 65 14.14 16.03 -14.03
N ARG A 66 14.18 15.63 -15.31
CA ARG A 66 13.04 15.76 -16.23
C ARG A 66 11.86 14.86 -15.86
N MET A 67 12.11 13.67 -15.31
CA MET A 67 11.02 12.81 -14.83
C MET A 67 10.37 13.35 -13.58
N VAL A 68 11.08 14.08 -12.72
CA VAL A 68 10.48 14.84 -11.61
C VAL A 68 9.51 15.90 -12.15
N GLU A 69 9.89 16.65 -13.18
CA GLU A 69 8.99 17.63 -13.84
C GLU A 69 7.73 16.95 -14.42
N ALA A 70 7.89 15.77 -15.02
CA ALA A 70 6.75 15.00 -15.50
C ALA A 70 5.85 14.50 -14.36
N ALA A 71 6.45 14.10 -13.23
CA ALA A 71 5.72 13.67 -12.03
C ALA A 71 4.91 14.82 -11.40
N GLU A 72 5.43 16.04 -11.39
CA GLU A 72 4.68 17.23 -10.94
C GLU A 72 3.41 17.45 -11.78
N ALA A 73 3.51 17.26 -13.11
CA ALA A 73 2.32 17.34 -13.97
C ALA A 73 1.28 16.24 -13.64
N MET A 74 1.72 15.05 -13.21
CA MET A 74 0.81 13.99 -12.74
C MET A 74 0.16 14.36 -11.40
N HIS A 75 0.88 15.08 -10.53
CA HIS A 75 0.29 15.58 -9.28
C HIS A 75 -0.85 16.56 -9.55
N ASP A 76 -0.65 17.52 -10.45
CA ASP A 76 -1.68 18.48 -10.82
C ASP A 76 -2.91 17.78 -11.44
N ALA A 77 -2.69 16.77 -12.29
CA ALA A 77 -3.77 15.96 -12.85
C ALA A 77 -4.53 15.17 -11.76
N PHE A 78 -3.81 14.58 -10.80
CA PHE A 78 -4.41 13.87 -9.68
C PHE A 78 -5.28 14.78 -8.81
N VAL A 79 -4.81 15.97 -8.44
CA VAL A 79 -5.59 16.93 -7.65
C VAL A 79 -6.91 17.26 -8.36
N ARG A 80 -6.91 17.37 -9.70
CA ARG A 80 -8.14 17.55 -10.48
C ARG A 80 -9.04 16.32 -10.53
N GLN A 81 -8.50 15.10 -10.31
CA GLN A 81 -9.30 13.89 -10.15
C GLN A 81 -9.90 13.77 -8.75
N ALA A 82 -9.13 14.12 -7.72
CA ALA A 82 -9.51 13.95 -6.33
C ALA A 82 -10.45 15.07 -5.81
N LEU A 83 -10.29 16.30 -6.31
CA LEU A 83 -10.92 17.48 -5.74
C LEU A 83 -11.99 18.08 -6.68
N PRO A 84 -13.27 17.72 -6.54
CA PRO A 84 -14.37 18.44 -7.17
C PRO A 84 -14.51 19.82 -6.55
N MET A 85 -15.00 20.78 -7.31
CA MET A 85 -15.16 22.18 -6.84
C MET A 85 -13.86 22.80 -6.30
N ALA A 86 -12.73 22.45 -6.90
CA ALA A 86 -11.39 22.84 -6.42
C ALA A 86 -11.24 24.34 -6.21
N ASP A 87 -11.75 25.16 -7.14
CA ASP A 87 -11.63 26.62 -7.08
C ASP A 87 -12.42 27.20 -5.88
N GLU A 88 -13.62 26.67 -5.61
CA GLU A 88 -14.48 27.13 -4.51
C GLU A 88 -13.88 26.75 -3.15
N ILE A 89 -13.40 25.50 -3.02
CA ILE A 89 -12.81 25.00 -1.77
C ILE A 89 -11.48 25.71 -1.48
N ARG A 90 -10.62 25.90 -2.49
CA ARG A 90 -9.36 26.63 -2.34
C ARG A 90 -9.60 28.09 -1.98
N ALA A 91 -10.54 28.78 -2.63
CA ALA A 91 -10.89 30.14 -2.30
C ALA A 91 -11.39 30.27 -0.84
N ALA A 92 -12.23 29.34 -0.38
CA ALA A 92 -12.68 29.31 1.01
C ALA A 92 -11.52 29.08 2.00
N LEU A 93 -10.56 28.20 1.66
CA LEU A 93 -9.37 27.95 2.48
C LEU A 93 -8.42 29.16 2.51
N ASP A 94 -8.30 29.89 1.40
CA ASP A 94 -7.47 31.11 1.31
C ASP A 94 -8.09 32.28 2.09
N GLU A 95 -9.42 32.39 2.12
CA GLU A 95 -10.15 33.40 2.91
C GLU A 95 -10.20 33.07 4.41
N ALA A 96 -9.98 31.81 4.78
CA ALA A 96 -9.96 31.39 6.18
C ALA A 96 -8.84 32.11 6.96
N SER A 97 -9.16 32.54 8.16
CA SER A 97 -8.22 33.23 9.05
C SER A 97 -8.43 32.80 10.49
N GLY A 98 -7.35 32.51 11.19
CA GLY A 98 -7.38 32.05 12.57
C GLY A 98 -6.13 31.24 12.95
N PRO A 99 -6.01 30.86 14.22
CA PRO A 99 -4.80 30.22 14.72
C PRO A 99 -4.55 28.84 14.09
N ARG A 100 -5.58 28.16 13.55
CA ARG A 100 -5.50 26.80 12.99
C ARG A 100 -5.42 26.76 11.46
N THR A 101 -5.49 27.91 10.79
CA THR A 101 -5.54 28.01 9.33
C THR A 101 -4.31 27.40 8.66
N ASP A 102 -3.11 27.67 9.21
CA ASP A 102 -1.87 27.15 8.63
C ASP A 102 -1.80 25.62 8.75
N SER A 103 -2.25 25.05 9.87
CA SER A 103 -2.36 23.60 10.06
C SER A 103 -3.38 22.99 9.11
N ALA A 104 -4.51 23.64 8.90
CA ALA A 104 -5.54 23.18 7.95
C ALA A 104 -5.01 23.18 6.49
N ARG A 105 -4.26 24.22 6.10
CA ARG A 105 -3.62 24.27 4.77
C ARG A 105 -2.60 23.15 4.59
N ALA A 106 -1.72 22.94 5.57
CA ALA A 106 -0.76 21.87 5.51
C ALA A 106 -1.44 20.49 5.44
N TYR A 107 -2.51 20.29 6.22
CA TYR A 107 -3.27 19.05 6.22
C TYR A 107 -4.09 18.84 4.94
N PHE A 108 -4.54 19.92 4.30
CA PHE A 108 -5.19 19.87 2.99
C PHE A 108 -4.25 19.35 1.90
N GLU A 109 -2.99 19.76 1.90
CA GLU A 109 -2.00 19.26 0.93
C GLU A 109 -1.70 17.75 1.15
N ILE A 110 -1.67 17.29 2.42
CA ILE A 110 -1.50 15.86 2.74
C ILE A 110 -2.66 15.03 2.18
N ASN A 111 -3.88 15.55 2.24
CA ASN A 111 -5.10 14.82 1.86
C ASN A 111 -5.57 15.08 0.43
N ALA A 112 -4.96 16.02 -0.30
CA ALA A 112 -5.41 16.55 -1.58
C ALA A 112 -6.88 17.01 -1.55
N GLY A 113 -7.32 17.59 -0.42
CA GLY A 113 -8.69 18.04 -0.23
C GLY A 113 -9.03 18.29 1.24
N PRO A 114 -10.27 18.75 1.53
CA PRO A 114 -10.73 19.08 2.87
C PRO A 114 -11.15 17.87 3.71
N TRP A 115 -10.93 16.66 3.24
CA TRP A 115 -11.36 15.40 3.84
C TRP A 115 -10.19 14.58 4.37
N ASP A 116 -10.38 14.01 5.53
CA ASP A 116 -9.37 13.19 6.19
C ASP A 116 -9.37 11.74 5.66
N ARG A 117 -8.36 11.38 4.87
CA ARG A 117 -8.20 10.03 4.30
C ARG A 117 -8.02 8.93 5.35
N ARG A 118 -7.60 9.29 6.57
CA ARG A 118 -7.45 8.35 7.70
C ARG A 118 -8.77 8.07 8.43
N PHE A 119 -9.72 9.01 8.36
CA PHE A 119 -11.00 8.96 9.07
C PHE A 119 -12.18 8.94 8.09
N HIS A 120 -12.15 8.00 7.14
CA HIS A 120 -13.26 7.74 6.21
C HIS A 120 -13.74 9.00 5.45
N HIS A 121 -12.82 9.87 5.07
CA HIS A 121 -13.09 11.13 4.38
C HIS A 121 -14.02 12.07 5.15
N GLU A 122 -13.99 12.06 6.50
CA GLU A 122 -14.66 13.09 7.28
C GLU A 122 -14.07 14.48 6.98
N PRO A 123 -14.90 15.53 6.79
CA PRO A 123 -14.39 16.85 6.52
C PRO A 123 -13.70 17.43 7.77
N PHE A 124 -12.50 17.94 7.60
CA PHE A 124 -11.78 18.70 8.64
C PHE A 124 -11.80 20.21 8.38
N PHE A 125 -12.26 20.63 7.20
CA PHE A 125 -12.45 22.01 6.79
C PHE A 125 -13.78 22.18 6.05
N GLY A 126 -14.62 23.13 6.49
CA GLY A 126 -15.93 23.37 5.92
C GLY A 126 -16.93 22.22 6.13
N ASP A 127 -18.05 22.30 5.42
CA ASP A 127 -19.13 21.29 5.46
C ASP A 127 -19.23 20.52 4.12
N TRP A 128 -18.11 20.39 3.41
CA TRP A 128 -18.07 19.71 2.12
C TRP A 128 -18.26 18.21 2.28
N GLU A 129 -19.25 17.64 1.61
CA GLU A 129 -19.44 16.19 1.56
C GLU A 129 -18.47 15.59 0.54
N HIS A 130 -17.77 14.50 0.94
CA HIS A 130 -16.87 13.80 0.03
C HIS A 130 -17.67 12.93 -0.94
N PRO A 131 -17.56 13.13 -2.26
CA PRO A 131 -18.21 12.26 -3.25
C PRO A 131 -17.48 10.92 -3.32
N GLU A 132 -18.22 9.79 -3.24
CA GLU A 132 -17.63 8.44 -3.35
C GLU A 132 -16.82 8.24 -4.64
N GLY A 133 -17.24 8.85 -5.73
CA GLY A 133 -16.53 8.80 -7.03
C GLY A 133 -15.55 9.96 -7.24
N ALA A 134 -15.08 10.63 -6.18
CA ALA A 134 -14.22 11.81 -6.26
C ALA A 134 -14.72 12.81 -7.35
N ASN A 135 -13.82 13.33 -8.19
CA ASN A 135 -14.21 14.16 -9.33
C ASN A 135 -14.29 13.38 -10.66
N PHE A 136 -14.29 12.05 -10.63
CA PHE A 136 -14.41 11.27 -11.89
C PHE A 136 -15.78 11.40 -12.51
N TYR A 137 -16.83 11.68 -11.73
CA TYR A 137 -18.22 11.71 -12.14
C TYR A 137 -18.88 13.06 -11.80
N PRO A 138 -19.97 13.44 -12.51
CA PRO A 138 -20.82 14.56 -12.08
C PRO A 138 -21.40 14.33 -10.68
N LEU A 139 -21.50 15.39 -9.88
CA LEU A 139 -22.01 15.30 -8.51
C LEU A 139 -23.54 15.14 -8.43
N ASP A 140 -24.27 15.39 -9.52
CA ASP A 140 -25.72 15.43 -9.63
C ASP A 140 -26.31 14.17 -10.29
N LEU A 141 -25.69 13.00 -10.12
CA LEU A 141 -26.13 11.75 -10.73
C LEU A 141 -27.47 11.28 -10.16
N SER A 142 -28.40 10.92 -11.05
CA SER A 142 -29.64 10.23 -10.70
C SER A 142 -29.41 8.73 -10.53
N GLU A 143 -30.34 8.05 -9.81
CA GLU A 143 -30.29 6.57 -9.65
C GLU A 143 -30.25 5.81 -11.00
N ALA A 144 -30.94 6.32 -12.02
CA ALA A 144 -30.94 5.71 -13.34
C ALA A 144 -29.59 5.87 -14.05
N GLU A 145 -28.93 7.01 -13.88
CA GLU A 145 -27.59 7.24 -14.41
C GLU A 145 -26.54 6.40 -13.68
N LEU A 146 -26.64 6.27 -12.36
CA LEU A 146 -25.79 5.36 -11.58
C LEU A 146 -25.88 3.93 -12.10
N ALA A 147 -27.09 3.43 -12.32
CA ALA A 147 -27.29 2.08 -12.87
C ALA A 147 -26.71 1.92 -14.30
N SER A 148 -26.79 2.98 -15.13
CA SER A 148 -26.20 2.99 -16.47
C SER A 148 -24.65 2.98 -16.42
N LEU A 149 -24.07 3.73 -15.50
CA LEU A 149 -22.61 3.75 -15.25
C LEU A 149 -22.12 2.39 -14.75
N GLU A 150 -22.81 1.78 -13.77
CA GLU A 150 -22.50 0.44 -13.26
C GLU A 150 -22.54 -0.62 -14.37
N ALA A 151 -23.49 -0.48 -15.30
CA ALA A 151 -23.58 -1.36 -16.47
C ALA A 151 -22.49 -1.10 -17.53
N GLY A 152 -21.71 -0.02 -17.39
CA GLY A 152 -20.68 0.36 -18.36
C GLY A 152 -21.22 0.79 -19.72
N GLU A 153 -22.45 1.33 -19.75
CA GLU A 153 -23.07 1.76 -20.99
C GLU A 153 -22.27 2.88 -21.66
N ASN A 154 -22.17 2.84 -22.99
CA ASN A 154 -21.42 3.81 -23.81
C ASN A 154 -19.92 3.94 -23.44
N GLY A 155 -19.31 2.88 -22.87
CA GLY A 155 -17.89 2.87 -22.49
C GLY A 155 -17.57 3.70 -21.24
N THR A 156 -18.57 3.99 -20.41
CA THR A 156 -18.40 4.78 -19.18
C THR A 156 -17.57 4.08 -18.10
N ASN A 157 -17.37 2.76 -18.21
CA ASN A 157 -16.51 1.96 -17.33
C ASN A 157 -15.02 1.91 -17.76
N GLY A 158 -14.63 2.69 -18.77
CA GLY A 158 -13.23 2.76 -19.22
C GLY A 158 -12.33 3.40 -18.16
N LEU A 159 -11.13 2.82 -17.94
CA LEU A 159 -10.15 3.25 -16.92
C LEU A 159 -9.70 4.70 -17.10
N TYR A 160 -9.53 5.14 -18.35
CA TYR A 160 -8.83 6.39 -18.70
C TYR A 160 -9.81 7.43 -19.26
N SER A 161 -10.91 7.68 -18.53
CA SER A 161 -11.89 8.70 -18.92
C SER A 161 -12.57 9.33 -17.71
N MET A 162 -12.80 10.64 -17.79
CA MET A 162 -13.70 11.37 -16.88
C MET A 162 -15.11 11.30 -17.41
N ILE A 163 -16.10 11.15 -16.54
CA ILE A 163 -17.52 11.21 -16.94
C ILE A 163 -18.01 12.65 -16.74
N ARG A 164 -18.56 13.21 -17.80
CA ARG A 164 -19.07 14.59 -17.83
C ARG A 164 -20.43 14.65 -18.54
N ARG A 165 -21.15 15.75 -18.36
CA ARG A 165 -22.37 16.05 -19.12
C ARG A 165 -22.02 16.75 -20.41
N ASP A 166 -22.55 16.26 -21.52
CA ASP A 166 -22.48 16.95 -22.82
C ASP A 166 -23.45 18.13 -22.89
N ALA A 167 -23.49 18.85 -24.02
CA ALA A 167 -24.36 20.00 -24.22
C ALA A 167 -25.86 19.68 -24.14
N SER A 168 -26.25 18.42 -24.25
CA SER A 168 -27.63 17.95 -24.08
C SER A 168 -27.96 17.53 -22.65
N GLY A 169 -26.95 17.48 -21.76
CA GLY A 169 -27.04 16.99 -20.40
C GLY A 169 -26.82 15.48 -20.27
N ALA A 170 -26.53 14.76 -21.36
CA ALA A 170 -26.26 13.34 -21.34
C ALA A 170 -24.84 13.05 -20.83
N LEU A 171 -24.67 11.90 -20.14
CA LEU A 171 -23.35 11.46 -19.69
C LEU A 171 -22.49 11.02 -20.88
N THR A 172 -21.24 11.48 -20.88
CA THR A 172 -20.24 11.11 -21.87
C THR A 172 -18.90 10.85 -21.21
N ALA A 173 -18.15 9.87 -21.73
CA ALA A 173 -16.78 9.60 -21.33
C ALA A 173 -15.85 10.55 -22.12
N VAL A 174 -15.11 11.40 -21.40
CA VAL A 174 -14.08 12.29 -21.94
C VAL A 174 -12.72 11.62 -21.71
N PRO A 175 -11.96 11.24 -22.76
CA PRO A 175 -10.65 10.62 -22.60
C PRO A 175 -9.70 11.47 -21.75
N TYR A 176 -8.79 10.84 -21.02
CA TYR A 176 -7.79 11.56 -20.22
C TYR A 176 -6.87 12.42 -21.09
N SER A 177 -6.52 11.95 -22.28
CA SER A 177 -5.74 12.70 -23.26
C SER A 177 -6.40 14.01 -23.71
N GLU A 178 -7.73 14.11 -23.60
CA GLU A 178 -8.50 15.32 -23.88
C GLU A 178 -8.71 16.16 -22.62
N PHE A 179 -9.12 15.53 -21.50
CA PHE A 179 -9.48 16.24 -20.27
C PHE A 179 -8.26 16.83 -19.57
N PHE A 180 -7.11 16.13 -19.58
CA PHE A 180 -5.84 16.54 -18.97
C PHE A 180 -4.80 16.97 -20.02
N ALA A 181 -5.25 17.57 -21.12
CA ALA A 181 -4.37 17.92 -22.25
C ALA A 181 -3.19 18.81 -21.86
N ASP A 182 -3.41 19.76 -20.94
CA ASP A 182 -2.36 20.69 -20.49
C ASP A 182 -1.32 19.99 -19.61
N GLU A 183 -1.74 19.13 -18.68
CA GLU A 183 -0.87 18.34 -17.81
C GLU A 183 -0.10 17.30 -18.66
N TYR A 184 -0.77 16.64 -19.57
CA TYR A 184 -0.14 15.71 -20.51
C TYR A 184 0.90 16.39 -21.42
N ALA A 185 0.61 17.60 -21.90
CA ALA A 185 1.58 18.34 -22.71
C ALA A 185 2.87 18.66 -21.93
N ARG A 186 2.76 19.03 -20.65
CA ARG A 186 3.94 19.27 -19.78
C ARG A 186 4.71 17.97 -19.53
N ALA A 187 4.02 16.90 -19.15
CA ALA A 187 4.63 15.61 -18.90
C ALA A 187 5.32 15.04 -20.16
N ILE A 188 4.68 15.13 -21.33
CA ILE A 188 5.24 14.69 -22.61
C ILE A 188 6.52 15.47 -22.92
N ALA A 189 6.55 16.80 -22.81
CA ALA A 189 7.72 17.60 -23.09
C ALA A 189 8.91 17.26 -22.16
N ALA A 190 8.62 17.01 -20.88
CA ALA A 190 9.63 16.57 -19.93
C ALA A 190 10.15 15.16 -20.25
N MET A 191 9.26 14.21 -20.55
CA MET A 191 9.64 12.84 -20.93
C MET A 191 10.40 12.78 -22.26
N GLU A 192 10.09 13.62 -23.26
CA GLU A 192 10.86 13.74 -24.51
C GLU A 192 12.30 14.17 -24.22
N THR A 193 12.47 15.18 -23.34
CA THR A 193 13.81 15.64 -22.93
C THR A 193 14.55 14.54 -22.15
N ALA A 194 13.89 13.83 -21.25
CA ALA A 194 14.47 12.71 -20.51
C ALA A 194 14.91 11.56 -21.44
N ALA A 195 14.08 11.23 -22.45
CA ALA A 195 14.40 10.19 -23.44
C ALA A 195 15.62 10.56 -24.31
N ASP A 196 15.78 11.84 -24.63
CA ASP A 196 16.95 12.34 -25.38
C ASP A 196 18.22 12.35 -24.50
N ALA A 197 18.09 12.64 -23.21
CA ALA A 197 19.21 12.73 -22.28
C ALA A 197 19.76 11.35 -21.88
N THR A 198 18.89 10.38 -21.57
CA THR A 198 19.32 9.08 -21.03
C THR A 198 20.17 8.27 -22.00
N ALA A 199 21.24 7.66 -21.50
CA ALA A 199 22.03 6.66 -22.23
C ALA A 199 21.41 5.25 -22.17
N ASN A 200 20.46 5.02 -21.26
CA ASN A 200 19.81 3.71 -21.07
C ASN A 200 18.75 3.45 -22.16
N GLU A 201 18.96 2.41 -22.97
CA GLU A 201 18.06 2.06 -24.07
C GLU A 201 16.68 1.61 -23.60
N SER A 202 16.59 0.87 -22.48
CA SER A 202 15.31 0.40 -21.94
C SER A 202 14.47 1.55 -21.38
N LEU A 203 15.11 2.52 -20.70
CA LEU A 203 14.44 3.72 -20.21
C LEU A 203 13.92 4.57 -21.37
N ARG A 204 14.77 4.81 -22.40
CA ARG A 204 14.36 5.55 -23.60
C ARG A 204 13.17 4.89 -24.29
N ALA A 205 13.20 3.56 -24.45
CA ALA A 205 12.10 2.83 -25.08
C ALA A 205 10.81 2.94 -24.28
N PHE A 206 10.88 2.79 -22.96
CA PHE A 206 9.73 2.97 -22.07
C PHE A 206 9.17 4.39 -22.18
N LEU A 207 9.99 5.43 -22.02
CA LEU A 207 9.55 6.83 -22.08
C LEU A 207 8.90 7.15 -23.43
N THR A 208 9.49 6.70 -24.54
CA THR A 208 8.92 6.89 -25.89
C THR A 208 7.52 6.27 -26.00
N ALA A 209 7.34 5.06 -25.51
CA ALA A 209 6.05 4.39 -25.53
C ALA A 209 5.05 5.03 -24.55
N ARG A 210 5.49 5.52 -23.39
CA ARG A 210 4.65 6.21 -22.42
C ARG A 210 4.16 7.56 -22.95
N ILE A 211 4.98 8.28 -23.70
CA ILE A 211 4.60 9.50 -24.42
C ILE A 211 3.46 9.21 -25.40
N GLU A 212 3.54 8.11 -26.16
CA GLU A 212 2.47 7.71 -27.08
C GLU A 212 1.20 7.27 -26.33
N ALA A 213 1.37 6.59 -25.18
CA ALA A 213 0.25 6.22 -24.32
C ALA A 213 -0.51 7.46 -23.81
N PHE A 214 0.18 8.54 -23.44
CA PHE A 214 -0.46 9.80 -23.03
C PHE A 214 -1.20 10.51 -24.18
N ARG A 215 -0.81 10.26 -25.43
CA ARG A 215 -1.49 10.81 -26.60
C ARG A 215 -2.75 10.03 -26.99
N THR A 216 -2.80 8.75 -26.64
CA THR A 216 -3.81 7.81 -27.16
C THR A 216 -4.68 7.16 -26.09
N ASP A 217 -4.33 7.31 -24.81
CA ASP A 217 -4.88 6.57 -23.66
C ASP A 217 -4.72 5.03 -23.75
N GLU A 218 -3.73 4.55 -24.55
CA GLU A 218 -3.42 3.13 -24.75
C GLU A 218 -2.12 2.75 -24.04
N PHE A 219 -2.20 2.26 -22.79
CA PHE A 219 -1.04 2.07 -21.91
C PHE A 219 -0.35 0.70 -22.05
N PHE A 220 -0.99 -0.31 -22.62
CA PHE A 220 -0.48 -1.68 -22.69
C PHE A 220 0.97 -1.79 -23.21
N ALA A 221 1.30 -1.10 -24.31
CA ALA A 221 2.64 -1.20 -24.92
C ALA A 221 3.73 -0.61 -24.01
N SER A 222 3.43 0.49 -23.33
CA SER A 222 4.36 1.10 -22.38
C SER A 222 4.53 0.27 -21.11
N ASP A 223 3.45 -0.36 -20.62
CA ASP A 223 3.50 -1.24 -19.45
C ASP A 223 4.31 -2.50 -19.73
N MET A 224 4.22 -3.06 -20.96
CA MET A 224 5.10 -4.15 -21.40
C MET A 224 6.57 -3.76 -21.38
N LEU A 225 6.91 -2.53 -21.79
CA LEU A 225 8.29 -2.01 -21.77
C LEU A 225 8.75 -1.64 -20.35
N TRP A 226 7.83 -1.21 -19.48
CA TRP A 226 8.15 -0.98 -18.08
C TRP A 226 8.61 -2.27 -17.36
N MET A 227 8.01 -3.41 -17.72
CA MET A 227 8.46 -4.71 -17.20
C MET A 227 9.90 -5.06 -17.60
N ASP A 228 10.38 -4.55 -18.74
CA ASP A 228 11.75 -4.73 -19.24
C ASP A 228 12.71 -3.65 -18.77
N LEU A 229 12.22 -2.62 -18.07
CA LEU A 229 13.03 -1.52 -17.58
C LEU A 229 14.12 -2.02 -16.64
N ASP A 230 15.35 -1.74 -16.98
CA ASP A 230 16.53 -2.08 -16.21
C ASP A 230 17.45 -0.86 -16.06
N GLY A 231 18.50 -0.97 -15.25
CA GLY A 231 19.44 0.14 -15.02
C GLY A 231 19.20 0.84 -13.68
N LEU A 232 19.72 2.07 -13.58
CA LEU A 232 19.77 2.82 -12.32
C LEU A 232 18.50 3.62 -12.00
N ILE A 233 17.64 3.84 -12.99
CA ILE A 233 16.39 4.57 -12.79
C ILE A 233 15.22 3.59 -12.87
N GLU A 234 14.34 3.63 -11.86
CA GLU A 234 13.03 2.99 -11.88
C GLU A 234 11.97 4.08 -11.81
N VAL A 235 11.02 4.08 -12.73
CA VAL A 235 10.01 5.14 -12.82
C VAL A 235 8.63 4.58 -13.12
N VAL A 236 7.64 5.06 -12.39
CA VAL A 236 6.21 4.88 -12.66
C VAL A 236 5.61 6.25 -12.91
N LEU A 237 4.87 6.43 -14.00
CA LEU A 237 4.22 7.69 -14.38
C LEU A 237 2.91 7.39 -15.10
N GLY A 238 1.80 7.87 -14.59
CA GLY A 238 0.51 7.79 -15.28
C GLY A 238 -0.67 7.45 -14.40
N PRO A 239 -1.82 7.14 -15.01
CA PRO A 239 -3.01 6.66 -14.30
C PRO A 239 -2.85 5.16 -14.00
N ILE A 240 -2.80 4.77 -12.72
CA ILE A 240 -2.39 3.43 -12.30
C ILE A 240 -3.44 2.76 -11.41
N GLU A 241 -3.69 3.33 -10.20
CA GLU A 241 -4.55 2.71 -9.20
C GLU A 241 -5.98 3.23 -9.27
N THR A 242 -6.96 2.42 -8.86
CA THR A 242 -8.39 2.78 -8.94
C THR A 242 -9.03 3.07 -7.59
N TYR A 243 -8.25 3.16 -6.52
CA TYR A 243 -8.78 3.35 -5.15
C TYR A 243 -9.46 4.69 -4.94
N GLU A 244 -9.05 5.73 -5.67
CA GLU A 244 -9.68 7.06 -5.60
C GLU A 244 -11.11 7.06 -6.14
N ASP A 245 -11.47 6.14 -7.06
CA ASP A 245 -12.84 5.89 -7.49
C ASP A 245 -13.54 4.93 -6.51
N GLY A 246 -13.95 5.43 -5.36
CA GLY A 246 -14.69 4.65 -4.36
C GLY A 246 -16.09 4.23 -4.81
N LEU A 247 -16.63 4.82 -5.90
CA LEU A 247 -17.98 4.52 -6.39
C LEU A 247 -18.05 3.18 -7.13
N PHE A 248 -17.14 2.94 -8.09
CA PHE A 248 -17.13 1.73 -8.91
C PHE A 248 -15.76 1.08 -9.06
N GLY A 249 -14.68 1.77 -8.74
CA GLY A 249 -13.32 1.30 -9.00
C GLY A 249 -12.98 1.21 -10.50
N TYR A 250 -13.61 2.02 -11.34
CA TYR A 250 -13.42 2.00 -12.79
C TYR A 250 -12.37 2.98 -13.29
N LYS A 251 -12.04 4.01 -12.51
CA LYS A 251 -11.21 5.12 -12.96
C LYS A 251 -9.82 5.06 -12.35
N ALA A 252 -8.79 5.09 -13.19
CA ALA A 252 -7.42 5.11 -12.74
C ALA A 252 -6.97 6.52 -12.32
N ALA A 253 -6.46 6.65 -11.11
CA ALA A 253 -5.87 7.88 -10.58
C ALA A 253 -4.42 8.04 -11.02
N PHE A 254 -3.99 9.29 -11.20
CA PHE A 254 -2.60 9.60 -11.53
C PHE A 254 -1.69 9.41 -10.32
N GLU A 255 -0.59 8.74 -10.55
CA GLU A 255 0.52 8.64 -9.61
C GLU A 255 1.87 8.63 -10.31
N ALA A 256 2.91 8.91 -9.55
CA ALA A 256 4.27 8.84 -10.02
C ALA A 256 5.24 8.44 -8.91
N PHE A 257 6.18 7.56 -9.27
CA PHE A 257 7.37 7.25 -8.50
C PHE A 257 8.58 7.51 -9.39
N VAL A 258 9.50 8.35 -8.96
CA VAL A 258 10.81 8.55 -9.58
C VAL A 258 11.86 8.05 -8.61
N CYS A 259 12.55 6.96 -8.97
CA CYS A 259 13.39 6.23 -8.04
C CYS A 259 14.78 5.93 -8.63
N VAL A 260 15.75 5.75 -7.73
CA VAL A 260 17.12 5.30 -8.05
C VAL A 260 17.29 3.88 -7.52
N ALA A 261 17.62 2.94 -8.41
CA ALA A 261 17.86 1.55 -8.04
C ALA A 261 19.22 1.39 -7.34
N ASP A 262 19.25 0.48 -6.36
CA ASP A 262 20.47 0.05 -5.70
C ASP A 262 21.01 -1.22 -6.37
N PRO A 263 22.17 -1.17 -7.07
CA PRO A 263 22.73 -2.34 -7.75
C PRO A 263 23.20 -3.45 -6.78
N GLU A 264 23.67 -3.08 -5.58
CA GLU A 264 24.15 -4.05 -4.58
C GLU A 264 22.98 -4.82 -3.97
N GLU A 265 21.91 -4.12 -3.60
CA GLU A 265 20.68 -4.73 -3.13
C GLU A 265 20.02 -5.57 -4.22
N SER A 266 20.00 -5.11 -5.46
CA SER A 266 19.49 -5.89 -6.59
C SER A 266 20.26 -7.22 -6.77
N ALA A 267 21.58 -7.20 -6.60
CA ALA A 267 22.40 -8.42 -6.64
C ALA A 267 22.15 -9.34 -5.44
N ARG A 268 21.91 -8.78 -4.24
CA ARG A 268 21.52 -9.53 -3.03
C ARG A 268 20.17 -10.24 -3.23
N LEU A 269 19.20 -9.51 -3.80
CA LEU A 269 17.88 -10.06 -4.12
C LEU A 269 17.94 -11.21 -5.13
N ALA A 270 18.78 -11.09 -6.14
CA ALA A 270 18.95 -12.16 -7.12
C ALA A 270 19.41 -13.48 -6.47
N LYS A 271 20.25 -13.40 -5.43
CA LYS A 271 20.67 -14.57 -4.64
C LYS A 271 19.49 -15.14 -3.85
N PHE A 272 18.69 -14.31 -3.20
CA PHE A 272 17.51 -14.74 -2.44
C PHE A 272 16.48 -15.44 -3.34
N LYS A 273 16.22 -14.90 -4.52
CA LYS A 273 15.33 -15.53 -5.51
C LYS A 273 15.79 -16.93 -5.89
N GLY A 274 17.10 -17.15 -5.98
CA GLY A 274 17.68 -18.47 -6.22
C GLY A 274 17.37 -19.50 -5.13
N GLU A 275 17.00 -19.06 -3.93
CA GLU A 275 16.65 -19.92 -2.79
C GLU A 275 15.16 -20.27 -2.70
N LEU A 276 14.28 -19.60 -3.45
CA LEU A 276 12.83 -19.87 -3.40
C LEU A 276 12.47 -21.35 -3.67
N PRO A 277 13.05 -22.04 -4.64
CA PRO A 277 12.76 -23.46 -4.85
C PRO A 277 13.18 -24.34 -3.65
N TRP A 278 14.27 -23.96 -2.97
CA TRP A 278 14.71 -24.68 -1.78
C TRP A 278 13.78 -24.39 -0.59
N LEU A 279 13.36 -23.15 -0.40
CA LEU A 279 12.40 -22.78 0.64
C LEU A 279 11.06 -23.50 0.44
N GLU A 280 10.53 -23.49 -0.78
CA GLU A 280 9.31 -24.23 -1.13
C GLU A 280 9.42 -25.72 -0.78
N ALA A 281 10.54 -26.36 -1.14
CA ALA A 281 10.77 -27.78 -0.83
C ALA A 281 10.90 -28.08 0.68
N ASN A 282 11.21 -27.06 1.49
CA ASN A 282 11.39 -27.19 2.94
C ASN A 282 10.23 -26.58 3.75
N LEU A 283 9.12 -26.19 3.11
CA LEU A 283 7.93 -25.74 3.81
C LEU A 283 7.48 -26.78 4.84
N PRO A 284 6.99 -26.37 6.02
CA PRO A 284 6.59 -27.28 7.09
C PRO A 284 5.22 -27.92 6.84
N ILE A 285 5.00 -28.46 5.65
CA ILE A 285 3.77 -29.16 5.20
C ILE A 285 4.12 -30.43 4.45
N PRO A 286 3.16 -31.37 4.24
CA PRO A 286 3.36 -32.57 3.43
C PRO A 286 3.87 -32.25 2.02
N ASP A 287 4.68 -33.16 1.45
CA ASP A 287 5.29 -32.93 0.13
C ASP A 287 4.26 -32.85 -1.01
N GLU A 288 3.11 -33.51 -0.87
CA GLU A 288 1.98 -33.45 -1.80
C GLU A 288 1.31 -32.08 -1.88
N ASP A 289 1.45 -31.25 -0.84
CA ASP A 289 0.85 -29.91 -0.74
C ASP A 289 1.79 -28.79 -1.22
N LYS A 290 3.05 -29.14 -1.49
CA LYS A 290 4.07 -28.19 -1.99
C LYS A 290 3.91 -27.96 -3.48
N ASN A 291 4.26 -26.78 -3.94
CA ASN A 291 4.21 -26.41 -5.37
C ASN A 291 5.61 -26.20 -5.96
N PRO A 292 6.28 -27.27 -6.45
CA PRO A 292 7.63 -27.17 -6.98
C PRO A 292 7.73 -26.34 -8.27
N ASN A 293 6.60 -26.05 -8.92
CA ASN A 293 6.54 -25.27 -10.16
C ASN A 293 6.14 -23.81 -9.93
N ARG A 294 6.05 -23.35 -8.69
CA ARG A 294 5.79 -21.96 -8.41
C ARG A 294 6.95 -21.10 -8.88
N GLY A 295 6.64 -20.19 -9.82
CA GLY A 295 7.64 -19.44 -10.54
C GLY A 295 8.43 -18.48 -9.65
N SER A 296 9.73 -18.45 -9.88
CA SER A 296 10.68 -17.48 -9.34
C SER A 296 10.69 -16.16 -10.14
N ASP A 297 9.77 -15.96 -11.09
CA ASP A 297 10.02 -15.08 -12.24
C ASP A 297 9.55 -13.65 -12.08
N SER A 298 8.82 -13.28 -11.01
CA SER A 298 8.47 -11.87 -10.81
C SER A 298 9.73 -11.04 -10.49
N PRO A 299 10.06 -10.02 -11.30
CA PRO A 299 11.14 -9.10 -10.97
C PRO A 299 10.88 -8.43 -9.63
N ILE A 300 11.93 -8.32 -8.81
CA ILE A 300 11.90 -7.54 -7.56
C ILE A 300 13.01 -6.51 -7.66
N ARG A 301 12.69 -5.25 -7.36
CA ARG A 301 13.65 -4.16 -7.33
C ARG A 301 13.64 -3.52 -5.94
N VAL A 302 14.82 -3.12 -5.47
CA VAL A 302 14.97 -2.23 -4.33
C VAL A 302 15.45 -0.89 -4.84
N VAL A 303 14.76 0.15 -4.43
CA VAL A 303 15.02 1.51 -4.92
C VAL A 303 14.99 2.51 -3.76
N ASP A 304 15.69 3.61 -3.92
CA ASP A 304 15.49 4.82 -3.13
C ASP A 304 14.62 5.79 -3.92
N VAL A 305 13.55 6.25 -3.30
CA VAL A 305 12.65 7.26 -3.87
C VAL A 305 13.38 8.60 -3.93
N ALA A 306 13.45 9.19 -5.12
CA ALA A 306 13.87 10.56 -5.31
C ALA A 306 12.68 11.52 -5.25
N PHE A 307 11.52 11.11 -5.79
CA PHE A 307 10.30 11.91 -5.80
C PHE A 307 9.05 11.04 -5.96
N THR A 308 7.93 11.46 -5.33
CA THR A 308 6.60 10.89 -5.60
C THR A 308 5.60 12.01 -5.92
N ALA A 309 4.53 11.65 -6.62
CA ALA A 309 3.47 12.59 -6.97
C ALA A 309 2.13 11.86 -7.19
N GLY A 310 1.05 12.63 -7.18
CA GLY A 310 -0.31 12.10 -7.36
C GLY A 310 -0.81 11.34 -6.14
N ASP A 311 -1.56 10.29 -6.37
CA ASP A 311 -2.22 9.49 -5.32
C ASP A 311 -1.22 8.99 -4.26
N THR A 312 -0.09 8.44 -4.69
CA THR A 312 0.95 7.93 -3.80
C THR A 312 1.59 8.98 -2.86
N ARG A 313 1.41 10.27 -3.13
CA ARG A 313 1.88 11.36 -2.27
C ARG A 313 0.87 11.70 -1.17
N THR A 314 -0.37 11.25 -1.26
CA THR A 314 -1.45 11.60 -0.33
C THR A 314 -1.58 10.58 0.81
N GLY A 315 -2.03 11.06 1.96
CA GLY A 315 -2.32 10.21 3.11
C GLY A 315 -1.13 9.40 3.59
N ILE A 316 -1.29 8.07 3.68
CA ILE A 316 -0.27 7.13 4.16
C ILE A 316 0.69 6.76 3.04
N GLN A 317 1.98 6.96 3.29
CA GLN A 317 3.02 6.69 2.28
C GLN A 317 3.22 5.19 2.05
N THR A 318 3.26 4.79 0.78
CA THR A 318 3.56 3.42 0.33
C THR A 318 5.01 3.03 0.64
N ILE A 319 5.25 1.77 1.02
CA ILE A 319 6.60 1.20 1.25
C ILE A 319 7.03 0.20 0.18
N ALA A 320 6.07 -0.32 -0.58
CA ALA A 320 6.28 -1.24 -1.69
C ALA A 320 5.06 -1.21 -2.60
N PHE A 321 5.25 -1.58 -3.87
CA PHE A 321 4.14 -1.76 -4.81
C PHE A 321 4.40 -2.93 -5.76
N ASN A 322 3.34 -3.46 -6.36
CA ASN A 322 3.38 -4.58 -7.30
C ASN A 322 2.55 -4.26 -8.54
N LEU A 323 3.21 -3.90 -9.61
CA LEU A 323 2.61 -3.45 -10.86
C LEU A 323 3.09 -4.32 -12.06
N PRO A 324 2.45 -4.25 -13.22
CA PRO A 324 1.26 -3.45 -13.56
C PRO A 324 -0.03 -4.10 -13.08
N ASN A 325 -1.13 -3.32 -13.12
CA ASN A 325 -2.48 -3.80 -12.83
C ASN A 325 -3.18 -4.41 -14.06
N ASP A 326 -2.68 -4.17 -15.28
CA ASP A 326 -3.24 -4.74 -16.51
C ASP A 326 -3.02 -6.27 -16.57
N GLU A 327 -4.11 -7.03 -16.51
CA GLU A 327 -4.08 -8.49 -16.56
C GLU A 327 -3.42 -9.06 -17.83
N LYS A 328 -3.50 -8.37 -18.97
CA LYS A 328 -2.85 -8.82 -20.21
C LYS A 328 -1.33 -8.72 -20.11
N VAL A 329 -0.83 -7.68 -19.44
CA VAL A 329 0.60 -7.55 -19.16
C VAL A 329 1.04 -8.61 -18.16
N ARG A 330 0.24 -8.83 -17.10
CA ARG A 330 0.50 -9.85 -16.08
C ARG A 330 0.51 -11.26 -16.67
N GLU A 331 -0.40 -11.58 -17.57
CA GLU A 331 -0.40 -12.86 -18.31
C GLU A 331 0.85 -13.02 -19.19
N ALA A 332 1.32 -11.94 -19.82
CA ALA A 332 2.45 -11.97 -20.75
C ALA A 332 3.82 -11.96 -20.05
N LYS A 333 3.98 -11.20 -18.96
CA LYS A 333 5.28 -10.92 -18.31
C LYS A 333 5.28 -11.05 -16.78
N GLY A 334 4.14 -11.36 -16.17
CA GLY A 334 4.01 -11.33 -14.71
C GLY A 334 3.89 -9.90 -14.18
N SER A 335 4.33 -9.70 -12.94
CA SER A 335 4.36 -8.40 -12.28
C SER A 335 5.76 -8.11 -11.73
N LYS A 336 6.06 -6.83 -11.49
CA LYS A 336 7.29 -6.36 -10.87
C LYS A 336 6.99 -5.79 -9.49
N LYS A 337 7.68 -6.28 -8.47
CA LYS A 337 7.62 -5.76 -7.11
C LYS A 337 8.75 -4.75 -6.90
N VAL A 338 8.42 -3.60 -6.34
CA VAL A 338 9.37 -2.53 -6.05
C VAL A 338 9.27 -2.17 -4.57
N LEU A 339 10.39 -2.27 -3.85
CA LEU A 339 10.51 -1.91 -2.45
C LEU A 339 11.21 -0.56 -2.32
N LEU A 340 10.62 0.34 -1.55
CA LEU A 340 11.04 1.74 -1.37
C LEU A 340 11.90 1.85 -0.10
N ARG A 341 13.21 1.56 -0.21
CA ARG A 341 14.10 1.37 0.95
C ARG A 341 14.22 2.62 1.83
N ASN A 342 14.42 3.80 1.25
CA ASN A 342 14.56 5.02 2.05
C ASN A 342 13.25 5.44 2.73
N ILE A 343 12.09 5.18 2.13
CA ILE A 343 10.79 5.35 2.78
C ILE A 343 10.64 4.37 3.95
N MET A 344 11.05 3.11 3.77
CA MET A 344 11.03 2.11 4.84
C MET A 344 11.95 2.52 6.01
N ASN A 345 13.16 3.00 5.71
CA ASN A 345 14.08 3.49 6.73
C ASN A 345 13.50 4.69 7.49
N ALA A 346 12.92 5.65 6.79
CA ALA A 346 12.24 6.78 7.40
C ALA A 346 11.09 6.34 8.33
N LYS A 347 10.26 5.40 7.90
CA LYS A 347 9.19 4.84 8.76
C LYS A 347 9.73 4.00 9.92
N PHE A 348 10.84 3.32 9.74
CA PHE A 348 11.52 2.65 10.84
C PHE A 348 11.93 3.65 11.91
N GLU A 349 12.56 4.74 11.54
CA GLU A 349 13.07 5.76 12.47
C GLU A 349 11.92 6.56 13.12
N GLN A 350 10.95 7.03 12.34
CA GLN A 350 9.93 7.96 12.80
C GLN A 350 8.73 7.27 13.45
N ILE A 351 8.51 5.98 13.20
CA ILE A 351 7.31 5.26 13.62
C ILE A 351 7.65 4.00 14.42
N LEU A 352 8.42 3.07 13.82
CA LEU A 352 8.65 1.76 14.44
C LEU A 352 9.51 1.86 15.70
N THR A 353 10.55 2.69 15.66
CA THR A 353 11.42 2.95 16.82
C THR A 353 10.65 3.56 17.98
N PRO A 354 9.87 4.65 17.84
CA PRO A 354 9.02 5.18 18.91
C PRO A 354 7.99 4.17 19.45
N ILE A 355 7.39 3.34 18.60
CA ILE A 355 6.50 2.26 19.02
C ILE A 355 7.25 1.27 19.92
N ALA A 356 8.43 0.81 19.50
CA ALA A 356 9.25 -0.11 20.25
C ALA A 356 9.70 0.49 21.59
N GLU A 357 10.17 1.73 21.63
CA GLU A 357 10.57 2.44 22.85
C GLU A 357 9.41 2.59 23.84
N THR A 358 8.19 2.73 23.35
CA THR A 358 6.99 2.83 24.19
C THR A 358 6.56 1.48 24.73
N LEU A 359 6.53 0.45 23.89
CA LEU A 359 5.87 -0.82 24.19
C LEU A 359 6.81 -1.95 24.61
N LEU A 360 8.06 -1.98 24.14
CA LEU A 360 8.96 -3.10 24.41
C LEU A 360 9.80 -2.90 25.67
N VAL A 361 10.27 -4.00 26.25
CA VAL A 361 11.22 -3.98 27.37
C VAL A 361 12.55 -3.41 26.93
N ALA A 362 13.19 -2.60 27.80
CA ALA A 362 14.36 -1.79 27.45
C ALA A 362 15.59 -2.60 27.02
N ASP A 363 15.78 -3.80 27.57
CA ASP A 363 16.91 -4.67 27.26
C ASP A 363 16.84 -5.32 25.88
N GLN A 364 15.67 -5.35 25.23
CA GLN A 364 15.52 -5.84 23.86
C GLN A 364 15.63 -4.73 22.80
N LEU A 365 15.51 -3.46 23.16
CA LEU A 365 15.53 -2.35 22.18
C LEU A 365 16.80 -2.29 21.33
N GLY A 366 17.94 -2.74 21.88
CA GLY A 366 19.21 -2.80 21.15
C GLY A 366 19.22 -3.75 19.95
N SER A 367 18.23 -4.64 19.86
CA SER A 367 18.08 -5.61 18.77
C SER A 367 17.06 -5.17 17.69
N LEU A 368 16.41 -4.01 17.87
CA LEU A 368 15.57 -3.39 16.84
C LEU A 368 16.46 -2.85 15.70
N THR A 369 16.20 -3.27 14.45
CA THR A 369 17.03 -2.85 13.31
C THR A 369 16.22 -2.56 12.04
N ALA A 370 16.62 -1.52 11.30
CA ALA A 370 16.04 -1.19 9.99
C ALA A 370 16.25 -2.32 8.98
N GLU A 371 17.38 -3.03 9.05
CA GLU A 371 17.65 -4.19 8.19
C GLU A 371 16.63 -5.31 8.43
N SER A 372 16.29 -5.63 9.68
CA SER A 372 15.28 -6.65 9.99
C SER A 372 13.88 -6.22 9.54
N PHE A 373 13.55 -4.94 9.63
CA PHE A 373 12.29 -4.40 9.11
C PHE A 373 12.21 -4.51 7.59
N PHE A 374 13.29 -4.14 6.90
CA PHE A 374 13.41 -4.30 5.45
C PHE A 374 13.32 -5.77 5.02
N LEU A 375 14.10 -6.65 5.65
CA LEU A 375 14.11 -8.09 5.34
C LEU A 375 12.74 -8.73 5.59
N HIS A 376 12.03 -8.33 6.66
CA HIS A 376 10.68 -8.82 6.91
C HIS A 376 9.74 -8.47 5.76
N THR A 377 9.70 -7.20 5.34
CA THR A 377 8.86 -6.77 4.21
C THR A 377 9.25 -7.47 2.91
N LEU A 378 10.55 -7.59 2.63
CA LEU A 378 11.03 -8.30 1.46
C LEU A 378 10.56 -9.76 1.44
N TRP A 379 10.73 -10.47 2.54
CA TRP A 379 10.35 -11.88 2.62
C TRP A 379 8.84 -12.08 2.72
N HIS A 380 8.10 -11.12 3.26
CA HIS A 380 6.64 -11.06 3.14
C HIS A 380 6.23 -11.09 1.65
N GLU A 381 6.76 -10.15 0.86
CA GLU A 381 6.47 -10.05 -0.57
C GLU A 381 6.87 -11.31 -1.36
N MET A 382 8.03 -11.89 -1.02
CA MET A 382 8.47 -13.13 -1.66
C MET A 382 7.60 -14.33 -1.26
N SER A 383 7.07 -14.34 -0.05
CA SER A 383 6.28 -15.44 0.52
C SER A 383 4.87 -15.55 -0.09
N HIS A 384 4.33 -14.49 -0.69
CA HIS A 384 3.13 -14.61 -1.53
C HIS A 384 3.33 -15.60 -2.69
N GLY A 385 4.57 -15.75 -3.15
CA GLY A 385 4.96 -16.74 -4.16
C GLY A 385 5.08 -18.18 -3.64
N LEU A 386 5.09 -18.46 -2.34
CA LEU A 386 5.33 -19.76 -1.74
C LEU A 386 4.05 -20.42 -1.20
N GLY A 387 4.10 -21.76 -1.09
CA GLY A 387 3.00 -22.56 -0.54
C GLY A 387 1.84 -22.80 -1.51
N PRO A 388 0.72 -23.39 -1.02
CA PRO A 388 -0.43 -23.77 -1.83
C PRO A 388 -1.09 -22.57 -2.52
N GLY A 389 -1.44 -22.71 -3.79
CA GLY A 389 -2.18 -21.72 -4.54
C GLY A 389 -3.28 -22.38 -5.38
N ARG A 390 -2.91 -23.37 -6.20
CA ARG A 390 -3.83 -24.32 -6.83
C ARG A 390 -3.84 -25.59 -6.00
N ILE A 391 -5.02 -26.08 -5.68
CA ILE A 391 -5.24 -27.22 -4.81
C ILE A 391 -6.28 -28.17 -5.42
N VAL A 392 -6.30 -29.41 -4.93
CA VAL A 392 -7.34 -30.38 -5.28
C VAL A 392 -8.25 -30.57 -4.08
N LYS A 393 -9.51 -30.14 -4.18
CA LYS A 393 -10.51 -30.31 -3.14
C LYS A 393 -11.66 -31.18 -3.63
N ASP A 394 -11.96 -32.25 -2.90
CA ASP A 394 -13.01 -33.20 -3.26
C ASP A 394 -12.88 -33.76 -4.69
N GLY A 395 -11.62 -33.97 -5.15
CA GLY A 395 -11.31 -34.46 -6.49
C GLY A 395 -11.48 -33.40 -7.61
N ARG A 396 -11.63 -32.12 -7.27
CA ARG A 396 -11.77 -31.00 -8.20
C ARG A 396 -10.59 -30.06 -8.08
N ASP A 397 -9.95 -29.71 -9.21
CA ASP A 397 -8.97 -28.64 -9.26
C ASP A 397 -9.63 -27.29 -8.93
N THR A 398 -9.04 -26.55 -8.01
CA THR A 398 -9.52 -25.25 -7.55
C THR A 398 -8.34 -24.37 -7.09
N GLU A 399 -8.64 -23.20 -6.57
CA GLU A 399 -7.67 -22.26 -6.02
C GLU A 399 -7.99 -21.95 -4.55
N VAL A 400 -6.95 -21.76 -3.74
CA VAL A 400 -7.11 -21.40 -2.32
C VAL A 400 -8.03 -20.20 -2.14
N ARG A 401 -7.86 -19.15 -2.95
CA ARG A 401 -8.69 -17.94 -2.88
C ARG A 401 -10.19 -18.19 -3.12
N LEU A 402 -10.52 -19.15 -3.98
CA LEU A 402 -11.91 -19.51 -4.27
C LEU A 402 -12.55 -20.32 -3.14
N GLU A 403 -11.74 -21.11 -2.44
CA GLU A 403 -12.21 -21.93 -1.32
C GLU A 403 -12.28 -21.15 0.00
N LEU A 404 -11.35 -20.22 0.24
CA LEU A 404 -11.34 -19.37 1.44
C LEU A 404 -12.22 -18.12 1.30
N LYS A 405 -12.63 -17.74 0.08
CA LYS A 405 -13.60 -16.65 -0.19
C LYS A 405 -13.22 -15.31 0.46
N ASP A 406 -14.13 -14.76 1.25
CA ASP A 406 -14.03 -13.47 1.95
C ASP A 406 -12.92 -13.42 3.00
N ILE A 407 -12.50 -14.56 3.54
CA ILE A 407 -11.38 -14.58 4.51
C ILE A 407 -10.00 -14.75 3.85
N TYR A 408 -9.96 -14.95 2.53
CA TYR A 408 -8.71 -15.26 1.83
C TYR A 408 -7.63 -14.20 2.08
N SER A 409 -7.96 -12.92 1.94
CA SER A 409 -6.98 -11.85 2.07
C SER A 409 -6.32 -11.84 3.44
N SER A 410 -7.08 -11.91 4.52
CA SER A 410 -6.52 -11.92 5.88
C SER A 410 -5.64 -13.13 6.18
N ILE A 411 -6.01 -14.31 5.66
CA ILE A 411 -5.22 -15.54 5.82
C ILE A 411 -3.96 -15.49 4.96
N GLU A 412 -4.04 -14.94 3.75
CA GLU A 412 -2.88 -14.80 2.86
C GLU A 412 -1.85 -13.80 3.40
N GLU A 413 -2.31 -12.67 3.96
CA GLU A 413 -1.44 -11.71 4.62
C GLU A 413 -0.81 -12.30 5.89
N ALA A 414 -1.57 -13.06 6.69
CA ALA A 414 -1.02 -13.76 7.86
C ALA A 414 0.02 -14.81 7.46
N LYS A 415 -0.18 -15.52 6.32
CA LYS A 415 0.82 -16.43 5.75
C LYS A 415 2.09 -15.68 5.37
N ALA A 416 1.97 -14.61 4.59
CA ALA A 416 3.12 -13.87 4.07
C ALA A 416 3.95 -13.25 5.21
N ASP A 417 3.28 -12.65 6.19
CA ASP A 417 3.93 -12.07 7.37
C ASP A 417 4.65 -13.11 8.24
N ALA A 418 3.99 -14.24 8.55
CA ALA A 418 4.60 -15.30 9.36
C ALA A 418 5.73 -16.02 8.62
N MET A 419 5.63 -16.18 7.30
CA MET A 419 6.67 -16.75 6.47
C MET A 419 7.89 -15.85 6.34
N GLY A 420 7.75 -14.53 6.50
CA GLY A 420 8.88 -13.59 6.48
C GLY A 420 10.02 -14.04 7.41
N PRO A 421 9.82 -14.05 8.74
CA PRO A 421 10.85 -14.52 9.70
C PRO A 421 11.20 -16.00 9.51
N TRP A 422 10.23 -16.86 9.17
CA TRP A 422 10.52 -18.28 8.89
C TRP A 422 11.56 -18.44 7.76
N CYS A 423 11.39 -17.76 6.62
CA CYS A 423 12.35 -17.77 5.50
C CYS A 423 13.73 -17.26 5.94
N ILE A 424 13.77 -16.16 6.71
CA ILE A 424 15.03 -15.58 7.21
C ILE A 424 15.76 -16.57 8.10
N PHE A 425 15.07 -17.29 9.00
CA PHE A 425 15.68 -18.30 9.86
C PHE A 425 16.18 -19.50 9.08
N LYS A 426 15.42 -20.00 8.07
CA LYS A 426 15.88 -21.07 7.19
C LYS A 426 17.13 -20.67 6.39
N LEU A 427 17.21 -19.44 5.95
CA LEU A 427 18.39 -18.92 5.25
C LEU A 427 19.56 -18.63 6.19
N GLN A 428 19.30 -18.29 7.45
CA GLN A 428 20.33 -18.20 8.47
C GLN A 428 20.99 -19.57 8.73
N GLU A 429 20.20 -20.65 8.77
CA GLU A 429 20.73 -22.03 8.85
C GLU A 429 21.64 -22.40 7.66
N LYS A 430 21.45 -21.77 6.50
CA LYS A 430 22.30 -21.89 5.30
C LYS A 430 23.50 -20.92 5.29
N GLY A 431 23.63 -20.06 6.29
CA GLY A 431 24.74 -19.11 6.41
C GLY A 431 24.59 -17.81 5.63
N TYR A 432 23.35 -17.46 5.18
CA TYR A 432 23.08 -16.17 4.53
C TYR A 432 23.08 -15.01 5.51
N PHE A 433 22.76 -15.26 6.77
CA PHE A 433 22.67 -14.25 7.82
C PHE A 433 23.47 -14.69 9.06
N PRO A 434 23.99 -13.73 9.86
CA PRO A 434 24.64 -14.01 11.14
C PRO A 434 23.64 -14.49 12.19
N ASP A 435 24.12 -15.12 13.27
CA ASP A 435 23.26 -15.62 14.35
C ASP A 435 22.45 -14.51 15.05
N SER A 436 22.97 -13.28 15.10
CA SER A 436 22.27 -12.11 15.65
C SER A 436 20.95 -11.80 14.96
N ILE A 437 20.74 -12.26 13.71
CA ILE A 437 19.50 -12.02 12.97
C ILE A 437 18.27 -12.58 13.68
N ARG A 438 18.41 -13.65 14.48
CA ARG A 438 17.30 -14.27 15.21
C ARG A 438 16.67 -13.30 16.20
N GLU A 439 17.49 -12.67 17.02
CA GLU A 439 17.04 -11.70 18.01
C GLU A 439 16.55 -10.42 17.33
N GLN A 440 17.33 -9.91 16.36
CA GLN A 440 16.96 -8.72 15.61
C GLN A 440 15.61 -8.88 14.92
N GLN A 441 15.39 -10.03 14.26
CA GLN A 441 14.14 -10.32 13.57
C GLN A 441 12.97 -10.47 14.57
N ALA A 442 13.15 -11.18 15.68
CA ALA A 442 12.09 -11.37 16.66
C ALA A 442 11.62 -10.04 17.27
N VAL A 443 12.56 -9.19 17.71
CA VAL A 443 12.24 -7.89 18.32
C VAL A 443 11.61 -6.93 17.32
N THR A 444 12.17 -6.85 16.10
CA THR A 444 11.65 -5.96 15.05
C THR A 444 10.27 -6.42 14.57
N TYR A 445 10.05 -7.73 14.47
CA TYR A 445 8.75 -8.31 14.14
C TYR A 445 7.68 -7.94 15.17
N LEU A 446 7.99 -8.10 16.47
CA LEU A 446 7.04 -7.74 17.53
C LEU A 446 6.64 -6.26 17.45
N ALA A 447 7.59 -5.34 17.24
CA ALA A 447 7.30 -3.93 17.05
C ALA A 447 6.43 -3.70 15.79
N GLY A 448 6.69 -4.44 14.71
CA GLY A 448 5.93 -4.41 13.45
C GLY A 448 4.46 -4.78 13.60
N LEU A 449 4.15 -5.77 14.46
CA LEU A 449 2.77 -6.18 14.73
C LEU A 449 1.94 -5.00 15.29
N PHE A 450 2.48 -4.26 16.27
CA PHE A 450 1.80 -3.08 16.82
C PHE A 450 1.62 -1.97 15.79
N ARG A 451 2.63 -1.75 14.93
CA ARG A 451 2.54 -0.76 13.86
C ARG A 451 1.39 -1.06 12.91
N SER A 452 1.22 -2.29 12.48
CA SER A 452 0.20 -2.67 11.49
C SER A 452 -1.22 -2.67 12.09
N VAL A 453 -1.40 -3.17 13.31
CA VAL A 453 -2.72 -3.22 13.96
C VAL A 453 -3.29 -1.82 14.26
N ARG A 454 -2.47 -0.77 14.33
CA ARG A 454 -2.93 0.63 14.51
C ARG A 454 -3.93 1.09 13.44
N PHE A 455 -3.89 0.51 12.24
CA PHE A 455 -4.79 0.85 11.14
C PHE A 455 -6.14 0.12 11.23
N GLY A 456 -6.33 -0.71 12.27
CA GLY A 456 -7.57 -1.42 12.55
C GLY A 456 -7.58 -2.86 12.00
N ILE A 457 -8.37 -3.71 12.66
CA ILE A 457 -8.51 -5.14 12.30
C ILE A 457 -9.58 -5.41 11.24
N ALA A 458 -10.25 -4.38 10.74
CA ALA A 458 -11.15 -4.51 9.59
C ALA A 458 -10.37 -4.72 8.28
N GLU A 459 -9.15 -4.21 8.22
CA GLU A 459 -8.23 -4.36 7.11
C GLU A 459 -7.48 -5.71 7.18
N ALA A 460 -7.19 -6.31 6.02
CA ALA A 460 -6.57 -7.62 5.92
C ALA A 460 -5.22 -7.69 6.67
N HIS A 461 -4.35 -6.71 6.50
CA HIS A 461 -3.07 -6.64 7.20
C HIS A 461 -3.25 -6.47 8.73
N GLY A 462 -4.16 -5.61 9.17
CA GLY A 462 -4.43 -5.42 10.60
C GLY A 462 -4.95 -6.70 11.24
N GLN A 463 -5.88 -7.40 10.60
CA GLN A 463 -6.40 -8.68 11.07
C GLN A 463 -5.33 -9.77 11.08
N ALA A 464 -4.50 -9.84 10.03
CA ALA A 464 -3.37 -10.76 9.95
C ALA A 464 -2.37 -10.56 11.09
N ASN A 465 -2.03 -9.30 11.41
CA ASN A 465 -1.13 -8.98 12.51
C ASN A 465 -1.75 -9.27 13.88
N ALA A 466 -3.06 -9.08 14.05
CA ALA A 466 -3.78 -9.49 15.26
C ALA A 466 -3.74 -11.02 15.46
N ILE A 467 -3.92 -11.80 14.38
CA ILE A 467 -3.77 -13.28 14.41
C ILE A 467 -2.39 -13.65 14.95
N GLN A 468 -1.34 -13.07 14.40
CA GLN A 468 0.04 -13.37 14.76
C GLN A 468 0.34 -12.99 16.21
N PHE A 469 -0.06 -11.77 16.63
CA PHE A 469 0.13 -11.30 18.00
C PHE A 469 -0.56 -12.20 19.03
N ASN A 470 -1.86 -12.47 18.83
CA ASN A 470 -2.64 -13.26 19.77
C ASN A 470 -2.20 -14.73 19.78
N TYR A 471 -1.76 -15.29 18.62
CA TYR A 471 -1.18 -16.63 18.56
C TYR A 471 0.11 -16.72 19.39
N LEU A 472 1.03 -15.80 19.19
CA LEU A 472 2.30 -15.80 19.91
C LEU A 472 2.10 -15.53 21.43
N LEU A 473 1.13 -14.71 21.79
CA LEU A 473 0.74 -14.48 23.18
C LEU A 473 0.14 -15.76 23.81
N ASP A 474 -0.75 -16.46 23.10
CA ASP A 474 -1.35 -17.74 23.56
C ASP A 474 -0.29 -18.85 23.74
N LYS A 475 0.76 -18.84 22.90
CA LYS A 475 1.89 -19.76 23.00
C LYS A 475 2.92 -19.36 24.07
N GLY A 476 2.76 -18.22 24.74
CA GLY A 476 3.70 -17.72 25.75
C GLY A 476 5.04 -17.25 25.15
N VAL A 477 5.07 -16.92 23.86
CA VAL A 477 6.25 -16.36 23.18
C VAL A 477 6.30 -14.84 23.32
N ILE A 478 5.14 -14.20 23.38
CA ILE A 478 5.00 -12.81 23.81
C ILE A 478 4.58 -12.81 25.28
N GLU A 479 5.31 -12.10 26.11
CA GLU A 479 5.06 -11.92 27.53
C GLU A 479 4.83 -10.44 27.85
N VAL A 480 4.00 -10.16 28.86
CA VAL A 480 3.74 -8.81 29.36
C VAL A 480 4.42 -8.63 30.70
N GLU A 481 5.41 -7.74 30.77
CA GLU A 481 6.18 -7.41 31.97
C GLU A 481 5.94 -5.94 32.33
N GLU A 482 5.27 -5.67 33.44
CA GLU A 482 5.01 -4.30 33.93
C GLU A 482 4.40 -3.35 32.86
N GLY A 483 3.53 -3.89 32.00
CA GLY A 483 2.88 -3.15 30.90
C GLY A 483 3.71 -3.00 29.64
N ARG A 484 4.89 -3.63 29.58
CA ARG A 484 5.74 -3.72 28.38
C ARG A 484 5.77 -5.14 27.85
N PHE A 485 6.13 -5.29 26.59
CA PHE A 485 6.16 -6.57 25.89
C PHE A 485 7.62 -7.06 25.74
N ARG A 486 7.78 -8.35 26.01
CA ARG A 486 8.99 -9.12 25.74
C ARG A 486 8.67 -10.20 24.73
N ILE A 487 9.59 -10.49 23.83
CA ILE A 487 9.53 -11.68 22.99
C ILE A 487 10.58 -12.70 23.42
N ASP A 488 10.17 -13.96 23.59
CA ASP A 488 11.11 -15.07 23.80
C ASP A 488 11.78 -15.41 22.48
N VAL A 489 13.03 -14.94 22.32
CA VAL A 489 13.83 -15.10 21.12
C VAL A 489 14.13 -16.56 20.79
N GLU A 490 14.28 -17.40 21.81
CA GLU A 490 14.59 -18.83 21.62
C GLU A 490 13.34 -19.63 21.22
N ALA A 491 12.18 -19.28 21.75
CA ALA A 491 10.91 -19.94 21.43
C ALA A 491 10.29 -19.43 20.11
N PHE A 492 10.59 -18.20 19.69
CA PHE A 492 9.97 -17.54 18.53
C PHE A 492 10.10 -18.33 17.22
N PRO A 493 11.29 -18.86 16.82
CA PRO A 493 11.40 -19.59 15.55
C PRO A 493 10.49 -20.82 15.46
N LEU A 494 10.34 -21.57 16.55
CA LEU A 494 9.47 -22.74 16.60
C LEU A 494 7.99 -22.36 16.57
N ALA A 495 7.62 -21.30 17.27
CA ALA A 495 6.24 -20.81 17.29
C ALA A 495 5.79 -20.28 15.92
N ILE A 496 6.68 -19.53 15.23
CA ILE A 496 6.44 -19.06 13.86
C ILE A 496 6.32 -20.25 12.88
N GLU A 497 7.19 -21.25 12.97
CA GLU A 497 7.07 -22.45 12.13
C GLU A 497 5.74 -23.16 12.39
N GLY A 498 5.26 -23.21 13.63
CA GLY A 498 3.95 -23.73 13.97
C GLY A 498 2.79 -22.96 13.35
N LEU A 499 2.84 -21.62 13.38
CA LEU A 499 1.83 -20.75 12.77
C LEU A 499 1.83 -20.90 11.24
N VAL A 500 3.02 -20.89 10.61
CA VAL A 500 3.19 -21.15 9.16
C VAL A 500 2.60 -22.50 8.78
N HIS A 501 2.87 -23.55 9.56
CA HIS A 501 2.30 -24.88 9.34
C HIS A 501 0.77 -24.86 9.37
N GLU A 502 0.17 -24.28 10.44
CA GLU A 502 -1.29 -24.23 10.60
C GLU A 502 -1.96 -23.47 9.43
N ILE A 503 -1.38 -22.35 9.00
CA ILE A 503 -1.92 -21.55 7.88
C ILE A 503 -1.76 -22.30 6.54
N LEU A 504 -0.58 -22.84 6.26
CA LEU A 504 -0.35 -23.55 4.99
C LEU A 504 -1.20 -24.80 4.84
N VAL A 505 -1.43 -25.56 5.93
CA VAL A 505 -2.31 -26.74 5.92
C VAL A 505 -3.76 -26.35 5.64
N LEU A 506 -4.29 -25.30 6.30
CA LEU A 506 -5.65 -24.86 6.02
C LEU A 506 -5.82 -24.34 4.57
N GLN A 507 -4.76 -23.75 4.00
CA GLN A 507 -4.75 -23.34 2.59
C GLN A 507 -4.71 -24.55 1.65
N ALA A 508 -3.85 -25.55 1.92
CA ALA A 508 -3.75 -26.78 1.14
C ALA A 508 -5.08 -27.54 1.09
N ASP A 509 -5.77 -27.62 2.23
CA ASP A 509 -7.09 -28.23 2.35
C ASP A 509 -8.23 -27.37 1.78
N GLY A 510 -7.98 -26.09 1.47
CA GLY A 510 -9.02 -25.12 1.13
C GLY A 510 -10.09 -25.03 2.23
N ASN A 511 -9.68 -25.10 3.49
CA ASN A 511 -10.57 -25.31 4.64
C ASN A 511 -11.05 -23.96 5.19
N TYR A 512 -12.16 -23.46 4.63
CA TYR A 512 -12.81 -22.22 5.09
C TYR A 512 -13.17 -22.26 6.59
N GLY A 513 -13.67 -23.40 7.08
CA GLY A 513 -14.05 -23.54 8.49
C GLY A 513 -12.86 -23.43 9.45
N ALA A 514 -11.70 -23.98 9.09
CA ALA A 514 -10.47 -23.83 9.87
C ALA A 514 -9.95 -22.39 9.83
N GLY A 515 -10.02 -21.72 8.66
CA GLY A 515 -9.68 -20.31 8.52
C GLY A 515 -10.55 -19.41 9.39
N MET A 516 -11.88 -19.60 9.36
CA MET A 516 -12.82 -18.88 10.24
C MET A 516 -12.51 -19.11 11.73
N ALA A 517 -12.24 -20.35 12.12
CA ALA A 517 -11.89 -20.67 13.52
C ALA A 517 -10.57 -19.99 13.96
N MET A 518 -9.59 -19.86 13.06
CA MET A 518 -8.35 -19.12 13.32
C MET A 518 -8.63 -17.63 13.53
N ILE A 519 -9.44 -17.03 12.65
CA ILE A 519 -9.83 -15.61 12.75
C ILE A 519 -10.66 -15.38 14.03
N GLU A 520 -11.65 -16.21 14.33
CA GLU A 520 -12.45 -16.10 15.54
C GLU A 520 -11.61 -16.21 16.82
N ARG A 521 -10.59 -17.07 16.81
CA ARG A 521 -9.73 -17.28 17.97
C ARG A 521 -8.68 -16.18 18.15
N TYR A 522 -8.07 -15.73 17.07
CA TYR A 522 -6.86 -14.90 17.11
C TYR A 522 -6.99 -13.56 16.38
N GLY A 523 -7.91 -13.40 15.43
CA GLY A 523 -8.03 -12.21 14.59
C GLY A 523 -8.75 -11.02 15.22
N GLY A 524 -9.16 -11.14 16.50
CA GLY A 524 -9.84 -10.07 17.24
C GLY A 524 -8.89 -9.11 17.95
N MET A 525 -9.39 -7.92 18.27
CA MET A 525 -8.70 -6.95 19.13
C MET A 525 -8.78 -7.45 20.58
N SER A 526 -7.71 -8.07 21.09
CA SER A 526 -7.65 -8.50 22.50
C SER A 526 -7.48 -7.28 23.42
N ASP A 527 -7.90 -7.41 24.69
CA ASP A 527 -7.76 -6.35 25.68
C ASP A 527 -6.29 -5.90 25.84
N VAL A 528 -5.35 -6.85 25.76
CA VAL A 528 -3.91 -6.59 25.83
C VAL A 528 -3.45 -5.75 24.65
N LEU A 529 -3.91 -6.08 23.44
CA LEU A 529 -3.56 -5.37 22.22
C LEU A 529 -4.20 -3.97 22.19
N ALA A 530 -5.46 -3.85 22.60
CA ALA A 530 -6.15 -2.57 22.71
C ALA A 530 -5.43 -1.61 23.68
N ALA A 531 -5.06 -2.09 24.89
CA ALA A 531 -4.31 -1.31 25.86
C ALA A 531 -2.92 -0.88 25.35
N ALA A 532 -2.25 -1.73 24.56
CA ALA A 532 -1.00 -1.38 23.92
C ALA A 532 -1.19 -0.23 22.92
N LEU A 533 -2.22 -0.29 22.08
CA LEU A 533 -2.52 0.75 21.09
C LEU A 533 -2.90 2.09 21.75
N GLU A 534 -3.64 2.08 22.84
CA GLU A 534 -3.92 3.28 23.64
C GLU A 534 -2.63 3.95 24.14
N SER A 535 -1.60 3.17 24.47
CA SER A 535 -0.31 3.68 24.93
C SER A 535 0.49 4.36 23.82
N LEU A 536 0.09 4.20 22.56
CA LEU A 536 0.71 4.82 21.39
C LEU A 536 0.09 6.17 21.01
N GLU A 537 -0.79 6.71 21.85
CA GLU A 537 -1.33 8.07 21.64
C GLU A 537 -0.17 9.07 21.58
N GLY A 538 -0.14 9.89 20.53
CA GLY A 538 0.94 10.85 20.28
C GLY A 538 2.18 10.28 19.56
N VAL A 539 2.28 8.96 19.35
CA VAL A 539 3.30 8.40 18.45
C VAL A 539 2.89 8.65 17.00
N THR A 540 3.82 9.16 16.21
CA THR A 540 3.65 9.44 14.77
C THR A 540 3.00 8.25 14.04
N VAL A 541 2.04 8.57 13.17
CA VAL A 541 1.31 7.56 12.38
C VAL A 541 2.03 7.30 11.06
N ASP A 542 2.46 8.39 10.38
CA ASP A 542 3.22 8.30 9.16
C ASP A 542 4.20 9.45 8.97
N ILE A 543 5.02 9.38 7.92
CA ILE A 543 5.94 10.43 7.51
C ILE A 543 5.25 11.41 6.56
N LEU A 544 5.69 12.68 6.59
CA LEU A 544 5.43 13.68 5.56
C LEU A 544 6.73 13.90 4.78
N PRO A 545 6.88 13.29 3.59
CA PRO A 545 8.12 13.36 2.82
C PRO A 545 8.45 14.78 2.34
N ARG A 546 9.71 15.19 2.52
CA ARG A 546 10.33 16.32 1.83
C ARG A 546 11.43 15.76 0.94
N TYR A 547 11.31 15.98 -0.34
CA TYR A 547 12.23 15.39 -1.33
C TYR A 547 13.37 16.35 -1.63
N ALA A 548 14.62 15.92 -1.39
CA ALA A 548 15.82 16.73 -1.60
C ALA A 548 16.02 17.19 -3.06
N VAL A 549 15.37 16.57 -4.04
CA VAL A 549 15.43 16.96 -5.45
C VAL A 549 14.45 18.09 -5.80
N ALA A 550 13.49 18.40 -4.92
CA ALA A 550 12.49 19.44 -5.13
C ALA A 550 12.92 20.80 -4.51
N ASP A 551 13.97 20.81 -3.68
CA ASP A 551 14.59 22.00 -3.07
C ASP A 551 15.71 22.56 -3.97
#